data_e5557aa3b3534c47154e3825640157b1
#
_entry.id   e5557aa3b3534c47154e3825640157b1
#
_cell.length_a   1.000
_cell.length_b   1.000
_cell.length_c   1.000
_cell.angle_alpha   90.00
_cell.angle_beta   90.00
_cell.angle_gamma   90.00
#
_symmetry.space_group_name_H-M   'P 1'
#
loop_
_entity.id
_entity.type
_entity.pdbx_description
1 polymer ?
#
loop_
_entity_poly.entity_id
_entity_poly.type
_entity_poly.pdbx_seq_one_letter_code
_entity_poly.pdbx_strand_id
1 'polypeptide(L)'
;IDQTVQYVDYILNFKEDGTVITGFRGAATIAGTWSTTVGDDGAKLNMEFETSVDFNLEWNVYDIGDNRIKLFNGESNRIIMKQICEEDLAEANPDTLREILKECSWVIKKVQQQGEEIDRLLGYEFNFMAEGVITLSNGVNSSEGTWEIALNTEQKLVMAITMGEEPGVSFEWPIREMANNRLKFEVDEIGYELIMQRVCDNNNTDVGVAEIRNFMMGGEWIVASYLEGDVNMTDMYGGYSLGFMAENQVSVMEGGQAFGSGLWRVLRNSEEKLKVYLNFGENMPFDELTDDWDFVSVVDGRIELKDISGDGTITTLVLEK
;
A
#
# COMPACT_ATOMS: atom_id res chain seq x y z
N ILE A 1 26.06 -6.01 -10.73
CA ILE A 1 25.38 -6.96 -9.82
C ILE A 1 24.55 -6.11 -8.89
N ASP A 2 23.24 -6.38 -8.81
CA ASP A 2 22.35 -5.70 -7.86
C ASP A 2 22.59 -6.30 -6.46
N GLN A 3 22.91 -5.44 -5.50
CA GLN A 3 23.17 -5.81 -4.10
C GLN A 3 22.11 -5.24 -3.16
N THR A 4 21.00 -4.75 -3.68
CA THR A 4 19.93 -4.10 -2.91
C THR A 4 19.47 -4.96 -1.73
N VAL A 5 19.36 -6.28 -1.93
CA VAL A 5 18.93 -7.23 -0.89
C VAL A 5 19.86 -7.22 0.33
N GLN A 6 21.14 -6.91 0.17
CA GLN A 6 22.10 -6.88 1.29
C GLN A 6 21.94 -5.63 2.17
N TYR A 7 21.37 -4.55 1.63
CA TYR A 7 21.33 -3.23 2.30
C TYR A 7 19.91 -2.69 2.56
N VAL A 8 18.89 -3.40 2.12
CA VAL A 8 17.48 -2.94 2.24
C VAL A 8 17.07 -2.66 3.69
N ASP A 9 17.64 -3.38 4.65
CA ASP A 9 17.35 -3.22 6.07
C ASP A 9 18.38 -2.34 6.81
N TYR A 10 19.35 -1.74 6.10
CA TYR A 10 20.28 -0.80 6.71
C TYR A 10 19.62 0.56 6.92
N ILE A 11 19.80 1.09 8.12
CA ILE A 11 19.39 2.45 8.47
C ILE A 11 20.64 3.28 8.70
N LEU A 12 20.72 4.44 8.06
CA LEU A 12 21.74 5.46 8.30
C LEU A 12 21.08 6.64 9.03
N ASN A 13 21.49 6.89 10.26
CA ASN A 13 21.04 8.03 11.04
C ASN A 13 22.13 9.12 11.03
N PHE A 14 21.86 10.20 10.30
CA PHE A 14 22.73 11.35 10.15
C PHE A 14 22.41 12.39 11.21
N LYS A 15 23.35 12.72 12.09
CA LYS A 15 23.20 13.72 13.14
C LYS A 15 23.83 15.04 12.74
N GLU A 16 23.30 16.13 13.28
CA GLU A 16 23.80 17.50 13.03
C GLU A 16 25.25 17.72 13.44
N ASP A 17 25.75 16.95 14.42
CA ASP A 17 27.13 17.01 14.89
C ASP A 17 28.16 16.36 13.95
N GLY A 18 27.72 15.87 12.79
CA GLY A 18 28.58 15.18 11.82
C GLY A 18 28.78 13.69 12.13
N THR A 19 28.06 13.15 13.10
CA THR A 19 28.05 11.70 13.37
C THR A 19 27.04 11.00 12.46
N VAL A 20 27.39 9.84 11.94
CA VAL A 20 26.45 8.92 11.29
C VAL A 20 26.48 7.57 11.99
N ILE A 21 25.32 7.00 12.22
CA ILE A 21 25.18 5.67 12.82
C ILE A 21 24.49 4.78 11.79
N THR A 22 25.07 3.63 11.49
CA THR A 22 24.46 2.64 10.60
C THR A 22 24.38 1.29 11.29
N GLY A 23 23.39 0.50 10.89
CA GLY A 23 23.20 -0.86 11.35
C GLY A 23 21.94 -1.47 10.77
N PHE A 24 21.83 -2.78 10.92
CA PHE A 24 20.56 -3.48 10.68
C PHE A 24 19.55 -3.12 11.77
N ARG A 25 18.24 -3.12 11.44
CA ARG A 25 17.19 -3.02 12.43
C ARG A 25 17.41 -4.07 13.54
N GLY A 26 17.59 -3.59 14.79
CA GLY A 26 17.76 -4.42 15.97
C GLY A 26 19.14 -5.09 16.15
N ALA A 27 20.12 -4.83 15.29
CA ALA A 27 21.48 -5.32 15.42
C ALA A 27 22.45 -4.25 15.97
N ALA A 28 23.67 -4.66 16.28
CA ALA A 28 24.72 -3.75 16.73
C ALA A 28 24.95 -2.64 15.69
N THR A 29 24.96 -1.40 16.15
CA THR A 29 25.20 -0.23 15.32
C THR A 29 26.69 0.07 15.17
N ILE A 30 27.07 0.59 14.01
CA ILE A 30 28.42 1.05 13.70
C ILE A 30 28.36 2.58 13.63
N ALA A 31 29.20 3.23 14.40
CA ALA A 31 29.33 4.69 14.37
C ALA A 31 30.36 5.11 13.32
N GLY A 32 30.15 6.28 12.74
CA GLY A 32 31.03 6.89 11.79
C GLY A 32 30.84 8.41 11.77
N THR A 33 31.51 9.06 10.83
CA THR A 33 31.37 10.49 10.56
C THR A 33 30.81 10.73 9.17
N TRP A 34 30.13 11.84 8.99
CA TRP A 34 29.66 12.27 7.67
C TRP A 34 29.92 13.77 7.47
N SER A 35 30.09 14.14 6.22
CA SER A 35 30.21 15.54 5.81
C SER A 35 29.68 15.73 4.38
N THR A 36 29.33 16.95 4.04
CA THR A 36 28.97 17.33 2.68
C THR A 36 29.91 18.39 2.16
N THR A 37 30.21 18.32 0.87
CA THR A 37 30.95 19.34 0.15
C THR A 37 30.17 19.72 -1.10
N VAL A 38 30.24 21.00 -1.49
CA VAL A 38 29.64 21.50 -2.72
C VAL A 38 30.76 22.13 -3.56
N GLY A 39 30.93 21.62 -4.76
CA GLY A 39 31.96 22.10 -5.72
C GLY A 39 31.34 22.33 -7.09
N ASP A 40 32.19 22.63 -8.06
CA ASP A 40 31.81 22.86 -9.46
C ASP A 40 31.16 21.61 -10.08
N ASP A 41 31.45 20.43 -9.58
CA ASP A 41 30.92 19.12 -10.01
C ASP A 41 29.64 18.70 -9.27
N GLY A 42 29.09 19.57 -8.41
CA GLY A 42 27.87 19.29 -7.64
C GLY A 42 28.11 19.01 -6.16
N ALA A 43 27.07 18.49 -5.50
CA ALA A 43 27.13 18.14 -4.09
C ALA A 43 27.67 16.71 -3.90
N LYS A 44 28.46 16.53 -2.84
CA LYS A 44 29.01 15.22 -2.45
C LYS A 44 28.70 14.94 -0.99
N LEU A 45 28.47 13.67 -0.69
CA LEU A 45 28.31 13.12 0.66
C LEU A 45 29.51 12.19 0.94
N ASN A 46 30.26 12.50 1.99
CA ASN A 46 31.34 11.65 2.49
C ASN A 46 30.88 10.93 3.74
N MET A 47 31.10 9.63 3.81
CA MET A 47 30.83 8.82 4.98
C MET A 47 32.08 8.00 5.32
N GLU A 48 32.43 7.96 6.60
CA GLU A 48 33.59 7.21 7.11
C GLU A 48 33.20 6.50 8.42
N PHE A 49 33.21 5.18 8.41
CA PHE A 49 32.88 4.33 9.56
C PHE A 49 34.16 3.67 10.09
N GLU A 50 34.20 3.40 11.39
CA GLU A 50 35.34 2.79 12.08
C GLU A 50 35.69 1.38 11.56
N THR A 51 34.71 0.67 11.05
CA THR A 51 34.88 -0.63 10.40
C THR A 51 34.67 -0.49 8.89
N SER A 52 35.37 -1.33 8.12
CA SER A 52 35.22 -1.34 6.66
C SER A 52 33.78 -1.74 6.31
N VAL A 53 32.97 -0.78 5.94
CA VAL A 53 31.64 -0.97 5.36
C VAL A 53 31.63 -0.39 3.96
N ASP A 54 30.77 -0.91 3.10
CA ASP A 54 30.70 -0.53 1.70
C ASP A 54 30.28 0.93 1.48
N PHE A 55 29.84 1.62 2.56
CA PHE A 55 29.47 3.03 2.53
C PHE A 55 30.64 3.99 2.73
N ASN A 56 31.85 3.52 3.10
CA ASN A 56 33.07 4.33 3.29
C ASN A 56 33.61 4.86 1.96
N LEU A 57 32.81 5.70 1.29
CA LEU A 57 33.08 6.27 0.00
C LEU A 57 32.65 7.74 -0.05
N GLU A 58 33.27 8.49 -0.97
CA GLU A 58 32.72 9.78 -1.40
C GLU A 58 31.62 9.54 -2.43
N TRP A 59 30.42 9.97 -2.12
CA TRP A 59 29.25 9.79 -2.96
C TRP A 59 28.85 11.10 -3.62
N ASN A 60 28.68 11.12 -4.93
CA ASN A 60 28.08 12.25 -5.62
C ASN A 60 26.56 12.20 -5.47
N VAL A 61 25.97 13.32 -5.08
CA VAL A 61 24.53 13.48 -5.00
C VAL A 61 23.99 13.92 -6.36
N TYR A 62 23.16 13.11 -7.00
CA TYR A 62 22.64 13.47 -8.33
C TYR A 62 21.15 13.74 -8.37
N ASP A 63 20.40 13.36 -7.32
CA ASP A 63 18.98 13.65 -7.21
C ASP A 63 18.56 13.70 -5.74
N ILE A 64 17.79 14.70 -5.36
CA ILE A 64 17.15 14.84 -4.06
C ILE A 64 15.68 15.09 -4.33
N GLY A 65 14.84 14.12 -3.99
CA GLY A 65 13.38 14.24 -4.00
C GLY A 65 12.83 14.45 -2.59
N ASP A 66 11.52 14.57 -2.46
CA ASP A 66 10.83 14.90 -1.20
C ASP A 66 11.14 13.93 -0.04
N ASN A 67 11.41 12.68 -0.34
CA ASN A 67 11.68 11.66 0.68
C ASN A 67 12.83 10.71 0.29
N ARG A 68 13.66 11.06 -0.70
CA ARG A 68 14.75 10.20 -1.16
C ARG A 68 15.95 10.99 -1.63
N ILE A 69 17.11 10.37 -1.50
CA ILE A 69 18.36 10.84 -2.07
C ILE A 69 18.97 9.73 -2.92
N LYS A 70 19.46 10.09 -4.10
CA LYS A 70 20.18 9.18 -4.99
C LYS A 70 21.64 9.58 -5.05
N LEU A 71 22.49 8.63 -4.77
CA LEU A 71 23.93 8.77 -4.71
C LEU A 71 24.61 7.87 -5.75
N PHE A 72 25.75 8.29 -6.27
CA PHE A 72 26.58 7.46 -7.11
C PHE A 72 28.08 7.67 -6.81
N ASN A 73 28.84 6.59 -6.99
CA ASN A 73 30.29 6.62 -6.95
C ASN A 73 30.83 5.82 -8.15
N GLY A 74 31.49 6.52 -9.09
CA GLY A 74 31.95 5.91 -10.35
C GLY A 74 30.78 5.51 -11.27
N GLU A 75 31.04 4.59 -12.20
CA GLU A 75 30.05 4.21 -13.22
C GLU A 75 29.01 3.18 -12.75
N SER A 76 29.31 2.42 -11.69
CA SER A 76 28.54 1.24 -11.30
C SER A 76 27.95 1.26 -9.89
N ASN A 77 28.49 2.08 -8.97
CA ASN A 77 28.00 2.10 -7.60
C ASN A 77 26.88 3.15 -7.47
N ARG A 78 25.69 2.69 -7.12
CA ARG A 78 24.52 3.55 -6.88
C ARG A 78 23.82 3.14 -5.60
N ILE A 79 23.43 4.15 -4.83
CA ILE A 79 22.58 3.99 -3.64
C ILE A 79 21.38 4.90 -3.78
N ILE A 80 20.21 4.36 -3.48
CA ILE A 80 18.99 5.14 -3.30
C ILE A 80 18.59 4.97 -1.84
N MET A 81 18.63 6.06 -1.08
CA MET A 81 18.17 6.08 0.30
C MET A 81 16.81 6.76 0.35
N LYS A 82 15.88 6.18 1.06
CA LYS A 82 14.59 6.78 1.39
C LYS A 82 14.71 7.44 2.76
N GLN A 83 14.22 8.66 2.88
CA GLN A 83 14.11 9.33 4.18
C GLN A 83 13.07 8.61 5.02
N ILE A 84 13.44 8.34 6.27
CA ILE A 84 12.56 7.82 7.31
C ILE A 84 12.59 8.86 8.42
N CYS A 85 11.45 9.45 8.76
CA CYS A 85 11.35 10.39 9.87
C CYS A 85 11.40 9.66 11.21
N GLU A 86 11.83 10.34 12.28
CA GLU A 86 11.89 9.75 13.64
C GLU A 86 10.53 9.19 14.09
N GLU A 87 9.43 9.76 13.62
CA GLU A 87 8.07 9.27 13.87
C GLU A 87 7.81 7.91 13.18
N ASP A 88 8.50 7.63 12.06
CA ASP A 88 8.47 6.34 11.35
C ASP A 88 9.46 5.33 11.96
N LEU A 89 10.47 5.84 12.66
CA LEU A 89 11.52 5.07 13.35
C LEU A 89 11.24 4.88 14.85
N ALA A 90 10.12 5.44 15.36
CA ALA A 90 9.70 5.14 16.73
C ALA A 90 9.86 3.65 16.91
N GLU A 91 10.91 3.26 17.62
CA GLU A 91 11.43 1.90 17.80
C GLU A 91 10.31 0.91 17.58
N ALA A 92 10.44 0.02 16.61
CA ALA A 92 9.40 -0.93 16.25
C ALA A 92 9.06 -1.79 17.48
N ASN A 93 8.46 -1.13 18.46
CA ASN A 93 8.03 -1.66 19.72
C ASN A 93 6.67 -2.30 19.44
N PRO A 94 6.47 -3.56 19.78
CA PRO A 94 5.20 -4.23 19.62
C PRO A 94 4.01 -3.43 20.16
N ASP A 95 4.18 -2.70 21.26
CA ASP A 95 3.12 -1.92 21.87
C ASP A 95 2.74 -0.68 21.04
N THR A 96 3.73 0.04 20.51
CA THR A 96 3.50 1.18 19.61
C THR A 96 2.77 0.74 18.35
N LEU A 97 3.20 -0.37 17.76
CA LEU A 97 2.54 -0.89 16.55
C LEU A 97 1.10 -1.33 16.84
N ARG A 98 0.85 -1.97 17.99
CA ARG A 98 -0.52 -2.31 18.40
C ARG A 98 -1.43 -1.09 18.50
N GLU A 99 -0.94 0.03 19.02
CA GLU A 99 -1.73 1.27 19.09
C GLU A 99 -1.99 1.83 17.69
N ILE A 100 -0.98 1.90 16.82
CA ILE A 100 -1.11 2.38 15.45
C ILE A 100 -2.12 1.53 14.66
N LEU A 101 -2.07 0.21 14.80
CA LEU A 101 -2.98 -0.69 14.09
C LEU A 101 -4.43 -0.51 14.51
N LYS A 102 -4.69 -0.21 15.79
CA LYS A 102 -6.04 -0.04 16.33
C LYS A 102 -6.68 1.31 16.03
N GLU A 103 -5.90 2.31 15.63
CA GLU A 103 -6.45 3.66 15.42
C GLU A 103 -7.40 3.76 14.24
N CYS A 104 -7.15 3.01 13.17
CA CYS A 104 -7.90 3.10 11.92
C CYS A 104 -7.98 1.75 11.24
N SER A 105 -8.84 1.65 10.23
CA SER A 105 -8.87 0.51 9.31
C SER A 105 -7.63 0.45 8.43
N TRP A 106 -7.31 -0.76 7.97
CA TRP A 106 -6.20 -1.01 7.06
C TRP A 106 -6.71 -1.73 5.82
N VAL A 107 -6.51 -1.14 4.65
CA VAL A 107 -6.98 -1.68 3.37
C VAL A 107 -5.83 -2.39 2.65
N ILE A 108 -6.10 -3.58 2.15
CA ILE A 108 -5.17 -4.32 1.30
C ILE A 108 -5.07 -3.59 -0.04
N LYS A 109 -3.87 -3.14 -0.40
CA LYS A 109 -3.56 -2.48 -1.68
C LYS A 109 -2.85 -3.39 -2.66
N LYS A 110 -2.14 -4.36 -2.16
CA LYS A 110 -1.39 -5.31 -2.97
C LYS A 110 -1.19 -6.59 -2.19
N VAL A 111 -1.41 -7.68 -2.85
CA VAL A 111 -1.03 -9.00 -2.36
C VAL A 111 -0.52 -9.82 -3.53
N GLN A 112 0.64 -10.42 -3.35
CA GLN A 112 1.27 -11.26 -4.36
C GLN A 112 1.78 -12.54 -3.74
N GLN A 113 1.74 -13.61 -4.51
CA GLN A 113 2.41 -14.86 -4.18
C GLN A 113 3.27 -15.30 -5.34
N GLN A 114 4.59 -15.42 -5.12
CA GLN A 114 5.59 -15.78 -6.14
C GLN A 114 5.57 -14.85 -7.38
N GLY A 115 5.19 -13.58 -7.16
CA GLY A 115 5.10 -12.57 -8.20
C GLY A 115 3.76 -12.51 -8.94
N GLU A 116 2.83 -13.42 -8.67
CA GLU A 116 1.45 -13.36 -9.17
C GLU A 116 0.57 -12.59 -8.19
N GLU A 117 -0.21 -11.63 -8.69
CA GLU A 117 -1.15 -10.84 -7.90
C GLU A 117 -2.37 -11.68 -7.49
N ILE A 118 -2.89 -11.42 -6.28
CA ILE A 118 -4.07 -12.08 -5.74
C ILE A 118 -5.19 -11.04 -5.63
N ASP A 119 -5.87 -10.75 -6.74
CA ASP A 119 -6.84 -9.67 -6.87
C ASP A 119 -8.03 -9.83 -5.94
N ARG A 120 -8.48 -11.04 -5.67
CA ARG A 120 -9.60 -11.34 -4.77
C ARG A 120 -9.45 -10.78 -3.35
N LEU A 121 -8.23 -10.39 -2.94
CA LEU A 121 -7.95 -9.78 -1.64
C LEU A 121 -7.83 -8.27 -1.68
N LEU A 122 -7.81 -7.66 -2.87
CA LEU A 122 -7.72 -6.22 -3.01
C LEU A 122 -8.93 -5.52 -2.41
N GLY A 123 -8.71 -4.39 -1.77
CA GLY A 123 -9.77 -3.61 -1.15
C GLY A 123 -10.37 -4.18 0.14
N TYR A 124 -9.98 -5.40 0.56
CA TYR A 124 -10.38 -5.89 1.88
C TYR A 124 -9.90 -4.97 2.99
N GLU A 125 -10.72 -4.84 4.01
CA GLU A 125 -10.50 -3.98 5.16
C GLU A 125 -10.24 -4.78 6.42
N PHE A 126 -9.05 -4.60 7.00
CA PHE A 126 -8.71 -5.08 8.33
C PHE A 126 -9.07 -4.05 9.39
N ASN A 127 -9.76 -4.48 10.43
CA ASN A 127 -9.95 -3.71 11.65
C ASN A 127 -9.31 -4.46 12.82
N PHE A 128 -8.27 -3.89 13.38
CA PHE A 128 -7.55 -4.42 14.53
C PHE A 128 -8.18 -3.87 15.81
N MET A 129 -8.73 -4.75 16.63
CA MET A 129 -9.44 -4.37 17.85
C MET A 129 -8.62 -4.70 19.10
N ALA A 130 -9.06 -4.19 20.23
CA ALA A 130 -8.53 -4.56 21.54
C ALA A 130 -8.66 -6.08 21.77
N GLU A 131 -7.90 -6.58 22.73
CA GLU A 131 -7.91 -7.99 23.15
C GLU A 131 -7.50 -8.99 22.05
N GLY A 132 -6.82 -8.50 20.99
CA GLY A 132 -6.31 -9.33 19.92
C GLY A 132 -7.38 -9.84 18.94
N VAL A 133 -8.52 -9.16 18.87
CA VAL A 133 -9.55 -9.45 17.86
C VAL A 133 -9.27 -8.70 16.58
N ILE A 134 -9.43 -9.37 15.45
CA ILE A 134 -9.33 -8.76 14.11
C ILE A 134 -10.56 -9.12 13.29
N THR A 135 -11.07 -8.17 12.52
CA THR A 135 -12.07 -8.45 11.48
C THR A 135 -11.50 -8.12 10.11
N LEU A 136 -11.89 -8.90 9.12
CA LEU A 136 -11.58 -8.68 7.72
C LEU A 136 -12.88 -8.67 6.93
N SER A 137 -13.12 -7.59 6.18
CA SER A 137 -14.36 -7.40 5.42
C SER A 137 -14.08 -6.93 4.00
N ASN A 138 -14.83 -7.44 3.04
CA ASN A 138 -14.88 -6.94 1.66
C ASN A 138 -16.15 -6.16 1.36
N GLY A 139 -16.92 -5.78 2.40
CA GLY A 139 -18.20 -5.08 2.27
C GLY A 139 -19.40 -6.01 2.06
N VAL A 140 -19.17 -7.27 1.65
CA VAL A 140 -20.21 -8.32 1.48
C VAL A 140 -20.07 -9.36 2.58
N ASN A 141 -18.88 -9.87 2.75
CA ASN A 141 -18.55 -10.88 3.76
C ASN A 141 -17.65 -10.28 4.82
N SER A 142 -17.78 -10.75 6.04
CA SER A 142 -16.91 -10.39 7.15
C SER A 142 -16.49 -11.65 7.88
N SER A 143 -15.18 -11.76 8.14
CA SER A 143 -14.58 -12.83 8.94
C SER A 143 -13.96 -12.24 10.19
N GLU A 144 -14.05 -12.99 11.29
CA GLU A 144 -13.41 -12.61 12.56
C GLU A 144 -12.29 -13.60 12.89
N GLY A 145 -11.24 -13.11 13.52
CA GLY A 145 -10.10 -13.89 13.93
C GLY A 145 -9.33 -13.23 15.06
N THR A 146 -8.11 -13.67 15.26
CA THR A 146 -7.21 -13.12 16.27
C THR A 146 -5.94 -12.59 15.64
N TRP A 147 -5.34 -11.60 16.30
CA TRP A 147 -4.06 -11.03 15.90
C TRP A 147 -3.20 -10.72 17.13
N GLU A 148 -1.90 -10.82 16.92
CA GLU A 148 -0.92 -10.37 17.90
C GLU A 148 0.34 -9.84 17.21
N ILE A 149 1.07 -8.97 17.91
CA ILE A 149 2.40 -8.51 17.52
C ILE A 149 3.40 -9.09 18.49
N ALA A 150 4.41 -9.75 17.97
CA ALA A 150 5.46 -10.38 18.75
C ALA A 150 6.83 -10.21 18.07
N LEU A 151 7.87 -10.53 18.81
CA LEU A 151 9.21 -10.75 18.23
C LEU A 151 9.36 -12.25 17.98
N ASN A 152 9.76 -12.60 16.77
CA ASN A 152 10.08 -13.99 16.46
C ASN A 152 11.42 -14.41 17.07
N THR A 153 11.85 -15.64 16.84
CA THR A 153 13.11 -16.19 17.35
C THR A 153 14.36 -15.44 16.86
N GLU A 154 14.25 -14.70 15.77
CA GLU A 154 15.31 -13.85 15.20
C GLU A 154 15.23 -12.40 15.70
N GLN A 155 14.39 -12.11 16.70
CA GLN A 155 14.11 -10.77 17.21
C GLN A 155 13.54 -9.80 16.15
N LYS A 156 12.93 -10.36 15.10
CA LYS A 156 12.18 -9.57 14.11
C LYS A 156 10.73 -9.41 14.54
N LEU A 157 10.20 -8.23 14.28
CA LEU A 157 8.80 -7.92 14.56
C LEU A 157 7.90 -8.66 13.56
N VAL A 158 6.98 -9.46 14.07
CA VAL A 158 6.00 -10.19 13.28
C VAL A 158 4.59 -9.89 13.75
N MET A 159 3.67 -9.87 12.82
CA MET A 159 2.24 -9.86 13.07
C MET A 159 1.68 -11.24 12.78
N ALA A 160 1.19 -11.92 13.80
CA ALA A 160 0.48 -13.17 13.64
C ALA A 160 -1.02 -12.90 13.47
N ILE A 161 -1.60 -13.39 12.40
CA ILE A 161 -3.04 -13.37 12.14
C ILE A 161 -3.53 -14.82 12.07
N THR A 162 -4.60 -15.11 12.80
CA THR A 162 -5.30 -16.40 12.75
C THR A 162 -6.76 -16.15 12.46
N MET A 163 -7.21 -16.55 11.28
CA MET A 163 -8.59 -16.52 10.81
C MET A 163 -8.95 -17.91 10.29
N GLY A 164 -10.14 -18.08 9.75
CA GLY A 164 -10.52 -19.31 9.05
C GLY A 164 -9.61 -19.61 7.83
N GLU A 165 -9.88 -20.71 7.14
CA GLU A 165 -9.11 -21.10 5.94
C GLU A 165 -9.21 -20.05 4.83
N GLU A 166 -10.37 -19.41 4.70
CA GLU A 166 -10.58 -18.27 3.81
C GLU A 166 -10.61 -16.95 4.61
N PRO A 167 -10.04 -15.85 4.08
CA PRO A 167 -9.53 -15.68 2.72
C PRO A 167 -8.03 -16.00 2.54
N GLY A 168 -7.41 -16.76 3.40
CA GLY A 168 -6.02 -17.21 3.24
C GLY A 168 -4.99 -16.19 3.74
N VAL A 169 -5.30 -15.50 4.84
CA VAL A 169 -4.40 -14.49 5.48
C VAL A 169 -3.85 -14.95 6.84
N SER A 170 -4.08 -16.21 7.21
CA SER A 170 -3.63 -16.78 8.49
C SER A 170 -2.15 -17.14 8.43
N PHE A 171 -1.28 -16.19 8.75
CA PHE A 171 0.18 -16.33 8.73
C PHE A 171 0.84 -15.58 9.88
N GLU A 172 2.10 -15.91 10.13
CA GLU A 172 3.03 -15.00 10.78
C GLU A 172 3.65 -14.08 9.71
N TRP A 173 3.34 -12.80 9.78
CA TRP A 173 3.73 -11.79 8.82
C TRP A 173 4.94 -11.00 9.31
N PRO A 174 6.17 -11.26 8.83
CA PRO A 174 7.31 -10.41 9.12
C PRO A 174 7.10 -9.01 8.56
N ILE A 175 7.25 -8.00 9.42
CA ILE A 175 7.08 -6.60 9.03
C ILE A 175 8.37 -6.13 8.37
N ARG A 176 8.29 -5.76 7.09
CA ARG A 176 9.42 -5.26 6.31
C ARG A 176 9.50 -3.75 6.27
N GLU A 177 8.35 -3.09 6.25
CA GLU A 177 8.27 -1.64 6.22
C GLU A 177 7.08 -1.19 7.06
N MET A 178 7.29 -0.16 7.85
CA MET A 178 6.24 0.54 8.58
C MET A 178 6.42 2.04 8.35
N ALA A 179 5.42 2.66 7.77
CA ALA A 179 5.28 4.11 7.64
C ALA A 179 3.92 4.51 8.19
N ASN A 180 3.71 5.80 8.47
CA ASN A 180 2.49 6.29 9.12
C ASN A 180 1.17 5.80 8.50
N ASN A 181 1.16 5.56 7.20
CA ASN A 181 -0.03 5.13 6.47
C ASN A 181 0.15 3.83 5.67
N ARG A 182 1.29 3.13 5.83
CA ARG A 182 1.61 1.95 5.03
C ARG A 182 2.33 0.90 5.85
N LEU A 183 1.90 -0.35 5.69
CA LEU A 183 2.59 -1.54 6.20
C LEU A 183 2.90 -2.47 5.05
N LYS A 184 4.14 -2.94 5.00
CA LYS A 184 4.57 -3.99 4.08
C LYS A 184 5.02 -5.20 4.86
N PHE A 185 4.51 -6.35 4.47
CA PHE A 185 4.86 -7.65 5.01
C PHE A 185 5.40 -8.53 3.89
N GLU A 186 6.30 -9.44 4.24
CA GLU A 186 6.87 -10.36 3.28
C GLU A 186 7.22 -11.68 3.96
N VAL A 187 6.73 -12.78 3.39
CA VAL A 187 7.04 -14.15 3.81
C VAL A 187 7.90 -14.78 2.74
N ASP A 188 9.23 -14.65 2.88
CA ASP A 188 10.22 -15.06 1.87
C ASP A 188 10.10 -16.52 1.46
N GLU A 189 9.80 -17.42 2.41
CA GLU A 189 9.75 -18.87 2.19
C GLU A 189 8.71 -19.28 1.14
N ILE A 190 7.64 -18.53 1.03
CA ILE A 190 6.54 -18.79 0.09
C ILE A 190 6.38 -17.70 -0.97
N GLY A 191 7.26 -16.69 -0.96
CA GLY A 191 7.21 -15.55 -1.88
C GLY A 191 5.94 -14.72 -1.76
N TYR A 192 5.40 -14.57 -0.54
CA TYR A 192 4.16 -13.85 -0.29
C TYR A 192 4.47 -12.41 0.14
N GLU A 193 3.89 -11.45 -0.54
CA GLU A 193 3.97 -10.01 -0.22
C GLU A 193 2.58 -9.46 0.06
N LEU A 194 2.43 -8.69 1.14
CA LEU A 194 1.19 -7.98 1.49
C LEU A 194 1.51 -6.52 1.77
N ILE A 195 0.83 -5.62 1.10
CA ILE A 195 0.89 -4.18 1.37
C ILE A 195 -0.48 -3.70 1.82
N MET A 196 -0.52 -3.05 2.98
CA MET A 196 -1.72 -2.43 3.51
C MET A 196 -1.54 -0.93 3.65
N GLN A 197 -2.60 -0.19 3.42
CA GLN A 197 -2.69 1.24 3.66
C GLN A 197 -3.67 1.53 4.80
N ARG A 198 -3.25 2.41 5.71
CA ARG A 198 -4.08 2.95 6.77
C ARG A 198 -5.12 3.90 6.20
N VAL A 199 -6.37 3.75 6.60
CA VAL A 199 -7.48 4.60 6.20
C VAL A 199 -8.27 5.02 7.43
N CYS A 200 -8.14 6.31 7.78
CA CYS A 200 -8.90 6.91 8.87
C CYS A 200 -10.02 7.76 8.26
N ASP A 201 -11.25 7.51 8.66
CA ASP A 201 -12.41 8.19 8.10
C ASP A 201 -12.39 9.72 8.26
N ASN A 202 -11.61 10.23 9.22
CA ASN A 202 -11.51 11.65 9.52
C ASN A 202 -10.26 12.35 8.93
N ASN A 203 -9.38 11.65 8.24
CA ASN A 203 -8.09 12.19 7.78
C ASN A 203 -7.95 12.24 6.25
N ASN A 204 -9.04 12.42 5.52
CA ASN A 204 -8.94 12.59 4.06
C ASN A 204 -8.48 14.02 3.73
N THR A 205 -7.20 14.31 4.02
CA THR A 205 -6.55 15.59 3.68
C THR A 205 -6.18 15.69 2.20
N ASP A 206 -6.22 14.58 1.46
CA ASP A 206 -6.00 14.55 0.01
C ASP A 206 -7.22 15.12 -0.71
N VAL A 207 -7.07 16.34 -1.24
CA VAL A 207 -8.15 17.06 -1.93
C VAL A 207 -8.66 16.25 -3.14
N GLY A 208 -7.76 15.63 -3.91
CA GLY A 208 -8.15 14.85 -5.09
C GLY A 208 -8.97 13.59 -4.73
N VAL A 209 -8.56 12.89 -3.69
CA VAL A 209 -9.33 11.73 -3.16
C VAL A 209 -10.70 12.18 -2.67
N ALA A 210 -10.77 13.28 -1.90
CA ALA A 210 -12.01 13.81 -1.37
C ALA A 210 -12.97 14.28 -2.47
N GLU A 211 -12.47 14.94 -3.51
CA GLU A 211 -13.27 15.40 -4.65
C GLU A 211 -13.91 14.24 -5.41
N ILE A 212 -13.14 13.20 -5.75
CA ILE A 212 -13.67 12.02 -6.45
C ILE A 212 -14.66 11.27 -5.57
N ARG A 213 -14.32 11.07 -4.29
CA ARG A 213 -15.20 10.43 -3.34
C ARG A 213 -16.56 11.15 -3.23
N ASN A 214 -16.54 12.45 -3.05
CA ASN A 214 -17.78 13.26 -2.97
C ASN A 214 -18.57 13.21 -4.28
N PHE A 215 -17.87 13.21 -5.41
CA PHE A 215 -18.52 13.09 -6.71
C PHE A 215 -19.22 11.74 -6.87
N MET A 216 -18.59 10.63 -6.50
CA MET A 216 -19.16 9.29 -6.57
C MET A 216 -20.37 9.13 -5.65
N MET A 217 -20.33 9.67 -4.42
CA MET A 217 -21.47 9.65 -3.48
C MET A 217 -22.67 10.49 -3.94
N GLY A 218 -22.50 11.33 -4.95
CA GLY A 218 -23.50 12.32 -5.37
C GLY A 218 -24.62 11.79 -6.27
N GLY A 219 -25.10 10.55 -6.13
CA GLY A 219 -26.24 10.05 -6.91
C GLY A 219 -26.19 8.54 -7.18
N GLU A 220 -27.13 8.08 -8.00
CA GLU A 220 -27.11 6.72 -8.53
C GLU A 220 -26.36 6.65 -9.84
N TRP A 221 -25.65 5.57 -10.05
CA TRP A 221 -24.78 5.33 -11.19
C TRP A 221 -25.21 4.08 -11.95
N ILE A 222 -25.06 4.11 -13.26
CA ILE A 222 -25.18 2.93 -14.12
C ILE A 222 -23.83 2.60 -14.76
N VAL A 223 -23.61 1.35 -15.10
CA VAL A 223 -22.50 0.95 -15.94
C VAL A 223 -22.85 1.31 -17.39
N ALA A 224 -22.30 2.42 -17.86
CA ALA A 224 -22.55 2.93 -19.21
C ALA A 224 -21.68 2.22 -20.26
N SER A 225 -20.51 1.73 -19.86
CA SER A 225 -19.63 0.93 -20.70
C SER A 225 -18.71 0.05 -19.85
N TYR A 226 -18.58 -1.21 -20.24
CA TYR A 226 -17.58 -2.14 -19.73
C TYR A 226 -16.97 -2.89 -20.91
N LEU A 227 -15.67 -2.66 -21.13
CA LEU A 227 -14.90 -3.22 -22.23
C LEU A 227 -13.68 -3.96 -21.69
N GLU A 228 -13.53 -5.22 -22.05
CA GLU A 228 -12.32 -6.00 -21.79
C GLU A 228 -11.56 -6.20 -23.11
N GLY A 229 -10.47 -5.46 -23.31
CA GLY A 229 -9.86 -5.34 -24.60
C GLY A 229 -10.85 -4.84 -25.67
N ASP A 230 -11.11 -5.67 -26.67
CA ASP A 230 -12.07 -5.37 -27.75
C ASP A 230 -13.49 -5.96 -27.48
N VAL A 231 -13.71 -6.63 -26.35
CA VAL A 231 -14.99 -7.28 -26.02
C VAL A 231 -15.87 -6.34 -25.22
N ASN A 232 -17.07 -6.08 -25.70
CA ASN A 232 -18.07 -5.27 -25.01
C ASN A 232 -18.97 -6.16 -24.16
N MET A 233 -18.93 -5.99 -22.84
CA MET A 233 -19.70 -6.74 -21.85
C MET A 233 -20.73 -5.86 -21.10
N THR A 234 -20.98 -4.64 -21.58
CA THR A 234 -21.88 -3.65 -20.94
C THR A 234 -23.28 -4.20 -20.69
N ASP A 235 -23.80 -5.02 -21.59
CA ASP A 235 -25.18 -5.55 -21.49
C ASP A 235 -25.42 -6.39 -20.23
N MET A 236 -24.34 -6.93 -19.60
CA MET A 236 -24.44 -7.70 -18.35
C MET A 236 -24.95 -6.86 -17.17
N TYR A 237 -24.77 -5.55 -17.24
CA TYR A 237 -25.12 -4.59 -16.20
C TYR A 237 -26.42 -3.84 -16.48
N GLY A 238 -27.13 -4.21 -17.55
CA GLY A 238 -28.39 -3.56 -17.93
C GLY A 238 -29.49 -3.70 -16.87
N GLY A 239 -30.05 -2.57 -16.44
CA GLY A 239 -31.13 -2.55 -15.43
C GLY A 239 -30.66 -2.42 -13.98
N TYR A 240 -29.35 -2.39 -13.77
CA TYR A 240 -28.78 -2.19 -12.44
C TYR A 240 -28.34 -0.74 -12.23
N SER A 241 -28.40 -0.28 -10.96
CA SER A 241 -27.79 0.97 -10.51
C SER A 241 -26.91 0.75 -9.28
N LEU A 242 -25.89 1.58 -9.14
CA LEU A 242 -24.91 1.58 -8.06
C LEU A 242 -25.07 2.83 -7.21
N GLY A 243 -25.16 2.68 -5.89
CA GLY A 243 -25.18 3.77 -4.92
C GLY A 243 -23.96 3.75 -4.02
N PHE A 244 -23.04 4.71 -4.16
CA PHE A 244 -21.85 4.82 -3.33
C PHE A 244 -22.15 5.56 -2.03
N MET A 245 -21.87 4.93 -0.88
CA MET A 245 -22.22 5.45 0.45
C MET A 245 -20.98 5.89 1.23
N ALA A 246 -21.22 6.73 2.25
CA ALA A 246 -20.14 7.33 3.06
C ALA A 246 -19.28 6.31 3.82
N GLU A 247 -19.91 5.22 4.29
CA GLU A 247 -19.23 4.14 5.03
C GLU A 247 -18.47 3.17 4.13
N ASN A 248 -18.05 3.61 2.92
CA ASN A 248 -17.32 2.78 1.95
C ASN A 248 -18.09 1.57 1.42
N GLN A 249 -19.40 1.57 1.57
CA GLN A 249 -20.28 0.57 0.98
C GLN A 249 -20.82 1.07 -0.36
N VAL A 250 -20.97 0.15 -1.30
CA VAL A 250 -21.70 0.37 -2.53
C VAL A 250 -22.91 -0.56 -2.58
N SER A 251 -24.09 0.02 -2.79
CA SER A 251 -25.32 -0.76 -3.00
C SER A 251 -25.52 -1.03 -4.48
N VAL A 252 -26.04 -2.21 -4.80
CA VAL A 252 -26.51 -2.57 -6.14
C VAL A 252 -28.01 -2.72 -6.11
N MET A 253 -28.69 -2.01 -6.99
CA MET A 253 -30.14 -2.05 -7.12
C MET A 253 -30.52 -2.58 -8.50
N GLU A 254 -31.55 -3.42 -8.59
CA GLU A 254 -32.16 -3.90 -9.83
C GLU A 254 -33.62 -3.47 -9.87
N GLY A 255 -33.98 -2.62 -10.83
CA GLY A 255 -35.35 -2.12 -10.93
C GLY A 255 -35.86 -1.41 -9.66
N GLY A 256 -35.00 -0.81 -8.87
CA GLY A 256 -35.31 -0.14 -7.60
C GLY A 256 -35.40 -1.06 -6.38
N GLN A 257 -35.04 -2.33 -6.52
CA GLN A 257 -34.97 -3.29 -5.40
C GLN A 257 -33.49 -3.62 -5.10
N ALA A 258 -33.17 -3.87 -3.83
CA ALA A 258 -31.84 -4.26 -3.44
C ALA A 258 -31.47 -5.61 -4.08
N PHE A 259 -30.38 -5.63 -4.84
CA PHE A 259 -29.81 -6.82 -5.46
C PHE A 259 -28.59 -7.31 -4.68
N GLY A 260 -27.67 -6.43 -4.33
CA GLY A 260 -26.45 -6.76 -3.62
C GLY A 260 -25.76 -5.53 -3.03
N SER A 261 -24.59 -5.76 -2.47
CA SER A 261 -23.73 -4.70 -1.96
C SER A 261 -22.27 -5.11 -2.12
N GLY A 262 -21.39 -4.12 -2.02
CA GLY A 262 -19.96 -4.30 -2.04
C GLY A 262 -19.25 -3.22 -1.22
N LEU A 263 -17.95 -3.22 -1.31
CA LEU A 263 -17.06 -2.20 -0.75
C LEU A 263 -16.49 -1.34 -1.88
N TRP A 264 -16.33 -0.06 -1.61
CA TRP A 264 -15.63 0.84 -2.51
C TRP A 264 -14.71 1.78 -1.75
N ARG A 265 -13.63 2.22 -2.40
CA ARG A 265 -12.70 3.19 -1.83
C ARG A 265 -12.05 4.02 -2.93
N VAL A 266 -11.67 5.24 -2.58
CA VAL A 266 -10.79 6.07 -3.41
C VAL A 266 -9.52 6.30 -2.62
N LEU A 267 -8.37 5.90 -3.14
CA LEU A 267 -7.07 5.98 -2.49
C LEU A 267 -5.99 6.33 -3.52
N ARG A 268 -4.82 6.76 -3.05
CA ARG A 268 -3.62 6.74 -3.88
C ARG A 268 -2.85 5.44 -3.70
N ASN A 269 -2.35 4.89 -4.80
CA ASN A 269 -1.45 3.74 -4.73
C ASN A 269 -0.04 4.17 -4.26
N SER A 270 0.91 3.23 -4.22
CA SER A 270 2.30 3.51 -3.83
C SER A 270 3.06 4.43 -4.78
N GLU A 271 2.51 4.70 -5.98
CA GLU A 271 3.05 5.62 -6.98
C GLU A 271 2.32 6.99 -6.97
N GLU A 272 1.51 7.25 -5.92
CA GLU A 272 0.68 8.45 -5.76
C GLU A 272 -0.42 8.63 -6.84
N LYS A 273 -0.72 7.58 -7.61
CA LYS A 273 -1.81 7.58 -8.58
C LYS A 273 -3.15 7.35 -7.87
N LEU A 274 -4.18 8.07 -8.31
CA LEU A 274 -5.54 7.86 -7.84
C LEU A 274 -6.09 6.52 -8.34
N LYS A 275 -6.61 5.74 -7.41
CA LYS A 275 -7.26 4.46 -7.65
C LYS A 275 -8.67 4.45 -7.06
N VAL A 276 -9.57 3.78 -7.75
CA VAL A 276 -10.91 3.44 -7.25
C VAL A 276 -10.97 1.94 -7.04
N TYR A 277 -11.02 1.52 -5.78
CA TYR A 277 -11.17 0.12 -5.41
C TYR A 277 -12.65 -0.23 -5.37
N LEU A 278 -13.04 -1.26 -6.08
CA LEU A 278 -14.37 -1.87 -6.04
C LEU A 278 -14.23 -3.33 -5.61
N ASN A 279 -15.09 -3.80 -4.74
CA ASN A 279 -15.13 -5.19 -4.35
C ASN A 279 -16.57 -5.63 -4.09
N PHE A 280 -17.10 -6.46 -4.95
CA PHE A 280 -18.45 -7.01 -4.85
C PHE A 280 -18.44 -8.48 -4.39
N GLY A 281 -17.25 -9.02 -4.04
CA GLY A 281 -17.10 -10.44 -3.75
C GLY A 281 -17.46 -11.30 -4.94
N GLU A 282 -18.21 -12.38 -4.72
CA GLU A 282 -18.63 -13.32 -5.77
C GLU A 282 -20.03 -13.01 -6.35
N ASN A 283 -20.50 -11.77 -6.21
CA ASN A 283 -21.83 -11.37 -6.69
C ASN A 283 -21.86 -11.12 -8.20
N MET A 284 -22.16 -12.13 -8.98
CA MET A 284 -22.31 -12.00 -10.43
C MET A 284 -23.44 -11.04 -10.82
N PRO A 285 -23.27 -10.18 -11.86
CA PRO A 285 -22.08 -10.03 -12.71
C PRO A 285 -21.07 -9.00 -12.16
N PHE A 286 -21.23 -8.53 -10.94
CA PHE A 286 -20.45 -7.44 -10.35
C PHE A 286 -19.07 -7.91 -9.83
N ASP A 287 -18.86 -9.22 -9.67
CA ASP A 287 -17.56 -9.82 -9.40
C ASP A 287 -16.50 -9.41 -10.44
N GLU A 288 -16.87 -9.26 -11.70
CA GLU A 288 -16.01 -8.75 -12.79
C GLU A 288 -15.60 -7.27 -12.62
N LEU A 289 -16.28 -6.50 -11.76
CA LEU A 289 -15.90 -5.13 -11.43
C LEU A 289 -15.00 -5.04 -10.19
N THR A 290 -14.73 -6.18 -9.55
CA THR A 290 -13.87 -6.26 -8.37
C THR A 290 -12.42 -6.07 -8.78
N ASP A 291 -11.89 -4.84 -8.60
CA ASP A 291 -10.54 -4.47 -8.99
C ASP A 291 -10.06 -3.17 -8.35
N ASP A 292 -8.76 -2.83 -8.53
CA ASP A 292 -8.14 -1.56 -8.15
C ASP A 292 -7.98 -0.61 -9.36
N TRP A 293 -9.08 -0.11 -9.84
CA TRP A 293 -9.20 0.70 -11.05
C TRP A 293 -8.35 1.97 -11.03
N ASP A 294 -7.55 2.21 -12.07
CA ASP A 294 -6.92 3.48 -12.34
C ASP A 294 -7.97 4.55 -12.67
N PHE A 295 -7.97 5.67 -11.94
CA PHE A 295 -8.81 6.81 -12.27
C PHE A 295 -8.30 7.50 -13.55
N VAL A 296 -9.16 7.63 -14.56
CA VAL A 296 -8.83 8.28 -15.83
C VAL A 296 -9.38 9.69 -15.87
N SER A 297 -10.70 9.84 -15.71
CA SER A 297 -11.35 11.16 -15.82
C SER A 297 -12.70 11.21 -15.13
N VAL A 298 -13.12 12.46 -14.81
CA VAL A 298 -14.47 12.79 -14.39
C VAL A 298 -14.98 13.99 -15.17
N VAL A 299 -16.10 13.87 -15.86
CA VAL A 299 -16.72 14.95 -16.65
C VAL A 299 -18.23 14.76 -16.65
N ASP A 300 -18.98 15.86 -16.31
CA ASP A 300 -20.44 15.96 -16.50
C ASP A 300 -21.29 14.73 -16.08
N GLY A 301 -21.06 14.21 -14.89
CA GLY A 301 -21.82 13.05 -14.39
C GLY A 301 -21.28 11.71 -14.88
N ARG A 302 -20.10 11.68 -15.48
CA ARG A 302 -19.42 10.49 -16.00
C ARG A 302 -18.07 10.30 -15.32
N ILE A 303 -17.75 9.08 -14.93
CA ILE A 303 -16.43 8.65 -14.47
C ILE A 303 -15.90 7.58 -15.42
N GLU A 304 -14.64 7.69 -15.78
CA GLU A 304 -13.93 6.71 -16.57
C GLU A 304 -12.78 6.11 -15.75
N LEU A 305 -12.76 4.80 -15.68
CA LEU A 305 -11.79 3.98 -14.96
C LEU A 305 -11.17 2.99 -15.95
N LYS A 306 -9.94 2.58 -15.70
CA LYS A 306 -9.28 1.52 -16.47
C LYS A 306 -8.47 0.61 -15.56
N ASP A 307 -8.32 -0.61 -15.99
CA ASP A 307 -7.31 -1.55 -15.48
C ASP A 307 -6.38 -2.00 -16.61
N ILE A 308 -5.18 -2.43 -16.25
CA ILE A 308 -4.20 -3.01 -17.18
C ILE A 308 -3.71 -4.31 -16.57
N SER A 309 -4.25 -5.41 -17.06
CA SER A 309 -3.86 -6.75 -16.63
C SER A 309 -2.39 -7.05 -16.93
N GLY A 310 -1.82 -8.04 -16.24
CA GLY A 310 -0.41 -8.41 -16.38
C GLY A 310 0.02 -8.85 -17.78
N ASP A 311 -0.92 -9.27 -18.63
CA ASP A 311 -0.69 -9.60 -20.04
C ASP A 311 -0.78 -8.39 -21.00
N GLY A 312 -1.12 -7.20 -20.44
CA GLY A 312 -1.29 -5.95 -21.18
C GLY A 312 -2.70 -5.71 -21.71
N THR A 313 -3.67 -6.56 -21.40
CA THR A 313 -5.09 -6.32 -21.74
C THR A 313 -5.57 -5.10 -20.97
N ILE A 314 -6.25 -4.18 -21.66
CA ILE A 314 -6.84 -2.98 -21.04
C ILE A 314 -8.33 -3.20 -20.87
N THR A 315 -8.78 -3.12 -19.62
CA THR A 315 -10.20 -3.11 -19.28
C THR A 315 -10.63 -1.67 -18.99
N THR A 316 -11.78 -1.26 -19.52
CA THR A 316 -12.32 0.08 -19.31
C THR A 316 -13.72 0.01 -18.71
N LEU A 317 -13.94 0.71 -17.61
CA LEU A 317 -15.22 0.86 -16.94
C LEU A 317 -15.67 2.32 -16.99
N VAL A 318 -16.87 2.56 -17.47
CA VAL A 318 -17.49 3.88 -17.47
C VAL A 318 -18.77 3.84 -16.65
N LEU A 319 -18.83 4.70 -15.64
CA LEU A 319 -20.03 4.91 -14.84
C LEU A 319 -20.67 6.26 -15.20
N GLU A 320 -21.99 6.29 -15.36
CA GLU A 320 -22.78 7.51 -15.63
C GLU A 320 -23.94 7.64 -14.63
N LYS A 321 -24.32 8.91 -14.32
CA LYS A 321 -25.50 9.24 -13.50
C LYS A 321 -26.75 9.33 -14.32
#